data_7874e037a31f26c37d414c6ce2ad699a
#
_entry.id   7874e037a31f26c37d414c6ce2ad699a
#
_cell.length_a   1.000
_cell.length_b   1.000
_cell.length_c   1.000
_cell.angle_alpha   90.00
_cell.angle_beta   90.00
_cell.angle_gamma   90.00
#
_symmetry.space_group_name_H-M   'P 1'
#
loop_
_entity.id
_entity.type
_entity.pdbx_description
1 polymer ?
#
loop_
_entity_poly.entity_id
_entity_poly.type
_entity_poly.pdbx_seq_one_letter_code
_entity_poly.pdbx_strand_id
1 'polypeptide(L)'
;MRSISILRLTAAAVFAAGLVAGLVPGIASAAFAQQPDNWLTHLFQPPPASPVPGANAATQWSGQSGASGNPLMTADAIRAAAADFGDCIAGLWPDAARRGITRPNFERFTAGLTPDLSIMDKLDAQPEFTKAPWDYLDLLVSDDRIARGRELLAQYAPTFAAVERAYGVDRYIIAAIWGVESNYGTLGGDRPVVRSTATLACVGRRRDFFREEFLSTLEILQRGDIPPDRLVGSWAGAFGPTQFMPTSFKRYAVDFDGDGHRDVVDSIPDVIASTTNNLKTDGWVSGQAWGYEVALPQSFNYLLADSSRQMTLRLWQSLAVRRADGQAFPRPEDRAFLLLPAGARGPAFLMLKNFSVIMKYNPAEAYALAIGHLADRMRSGAPFVQGWPRDERMLTLDERYQMQQLLARRGFNVGDPDGLIGPRTRLAIRDFQVSVGQIPDGFASSDVLDRLRQP
;
A
#
# COMPACT_ATOMS: atom_id res chain seq x y z
N MET A 1 4.37 57.49 -36.99
CA MET A 1 5.15 57.25 -38.21
C MET A 1 5.61 55.77 -38.20
N ARG A 2 5.13 55.03 -39.24
CA ARG A 2 5.54 53.69 -39.77
C ARG A 2 5.48 52.52 -38.80
N SER A 3 4.47 51.66 -38.72
CA SER A 3 3.90 50.68 -39.71
C SER A 3 4.91 49.84 -40.47
N ILE A 4 4.80 48.54 -40.29
CA ILE A 4 4.94 47.38 -41.20
C ILE A 4 4.78 46.13 -40.32
N SER A 5 3.70 45.37 -40.25
CA SER A 5 2.91 44.52 -41.16
C SER A 5 3.60 43.29 -41.73
N ILE A 6 3.06 42.14 -41.39
CA ILE A 6 2.69 40.94 -42.14
C ILE A 6 3.84 39.92 -42.45
N LEU A 7 3.70 38.66 -42.03
CA LEU A 7 3.28 37.59 -42.94
C LEU A 7 2.89 36.27 -42.20
N ARG A 8 1.68 35.81 -42.49
CA ARG A 8 1.18 34.44 -42.27
C ARG A 8 1.72 33.53 -43.36
N LEU A 9 2.03 32.28 -43.02
CA LEU A 9 1.94 31.20 -44.00
C LEU A 9 1.38 29.93 -43.35
N THR A 10 0.19 29.59 -43.81
CA THR A 10 -0.49 28.30 -43.71
C THR A 10 0.08 27.35 -44.77
N ALA A 11 0.29 26.09 -44.41
CA ALA A 11 0.24 25.00 -45.39
C ALA A 11 -0.34 23.75 -44.76
N ALA A 12 -1.53 23.43 -45.21
CA ALA A 12 -2.16 22.12 -45.07
C ALA A 12 -1.68 21.21 -46.19
N ALA A 13 -1.43 19.96 -45.90
CA ALA A 13 -1.45 18.91 -46.93
C ALA A 13 -2.05 17.61 -46.37
N VAL A 14 -3.11 17.20 -47.03
CA VAL A 14 -3.90 15.98 -46.90
C VAL A 14 -3.28 14.94 -47.85
N PHE A 15 -3.46 13.66 -47.53
CA PHE A 15 -3.49 12.42 -48.33
C PHE A 15 -2.69 11.28 -47.66
N ALA A 16 -3.06 10.05 -47.64
CA ALA A 16 -4.24 9.28 -48.01
C ALA A 16 -4.04 7.83 -47.49
N ALA A 17 -5.08 7.11 -47.40
CA ALA A 17 -5.24 5.73 -46.95
C ALA A 17 -4.26 4.71 -47.56
N GLY A 18 -3.92 3.69 -46.75
CA GLY A 18 -3.35 2.43 -47.18
C GLY A 18 -3.62 1.36 -46.13
N LEU A 19 -4.72 0.61 -46.29
CA LEU A 19 -5.01 -0.63 -45.57
C LEU A 19 -3.98 -1.69 -45.97
N VAL A 20 -3.26 -2.24 -45.00
CA VAL A 20 -2.72 -3.60 -45.09
C VAL A 20 -3.01 -4.31 -43.79
N ALA A 21 -3.91 -5.27 -43.87
CA ALA A 21 -4.19 -6.22 -42.82
C ALA A 21 -3.00 -7.17 -42.64
N GLY A 22 -2.35 -7.09 -41.48
CA GLY A 22 -1.35 -8.03 -41.02
C GLY A 22 -1.75 -8.50 -39.62
N LEU A 23 -2.37 -9.68 -39.53
CA LEU A 23 -2.59 -10.41 -38.30
C LEU A 23 -1.23 -10.75 -37.66
N VAL A 24 -0.90 -10.11 -36.57
CA VAL A 24 0.12 -10.57 -35.63
C VAL A 24 -0.61 -10.91 -34.34
N PRO A 25 -0.50 -12.13 -33.78
CA PRO A 25 -1.10 -12.42 -32.49
C PRO A 25 -0.38 -11.62 -31.42
N GLY A 26 -1.07 -10.64 -30.86
CA GLY A 26 -0.61 -9.86 -29.75
C GLY A 26 -0.51 -10.74 -28.51
N ILE A 27 0.70 -11.00 -28.06
CA ILE A 27 0.99 -11.43 -26.69
C ILE A 27 0.65 -10.23 -25.82
N ALA A 28 -0.56 -10.21 -25.29
CA ALA A 28 -0.94 -9.31 -24.21
C ALA A 28 -0.17 -9.78 -22.96
N SER A 29 1.00 -9.21 -22.72
CA SER A 29 1.65 -9.27 -21.41
C SER A 29 0.73 -8.54 -20.45
N ALA A 30 -0.11 -9.29 -19.74
CA ALA A 30 -0.76 -8.81 -18.54
C ALA A 30 0.35 -8.53 -17.52
N ALA A 31 0.79 -7.28 -17.43
CA ALA A 31 1.54 -6.80 -16.30
C ALA A 31 0.62 -6.88 -15.08
N PHE A 32 0.65 -8.01 -14.38
CA PHE A 32 0.08 -8.11 -13.05
C PHE A 32 0.81 -7.07 -12.20
N ALA A 33 0.11 -6.03 -11.80
CA ALA A 33 0.53 -5.18 -10.69
C ALA A 33 0.52 -6.10 -9.45
N GLN A 34 1.67 -6.71 -9.15
CA GLN A 34 1.88 -7.39 -7.88
C GLN A 34 1.71 -6.36 -6.79
N GLN A 35 0.72 -6.55 -5.94
CA GLN A 35 0.54 -5.73 -4.75
C GLN A 35 1.81 -5.85 -3.90
N PRO A 36 2.38 -4.75 -3.41
CA PRO A 36 3.49 -4.82 -2.47
C PRO A 36 3.03 -5.57 -1.21
N ASP A 37 3.89 -6.45 -0.71
CA ASP A 37 3.63 -7.15 0.54
C ASP A 37 3.47 -6.13 1.66
N ASN A 38 2.37 -6.24 2.42
CA ASN A 38 2.07 -5.31 3.50
C ASN A 38 2.87 -5.72 4.75
N TRP A 39 4.05 -5.13 4.90
CA TRP A 39 4.98 -5.35 6.01
C TRP A 39 4.44 -4.84 7.38
N LEU A 40 3.42 -3.97 7.37
CA LEU A 40 2.83 -3.36 8.57
C LEU A 40 2.27 -4.36 9.58
N THR A 41 1.72 -5.48 9.12
CA THR A 41 1.11 -6.45 10.01
C THR A 41 2.10 -7.19 10.91
N HIS A 42 3.39 -7.21 10.52
CA HIS A 42 4.43 -7.77 11.38
C HIS A 42 4.84 -6.84 12.54
N LEU A 43 4.53 -5.55 12.44
CA LEU A 43 4.81 -4.57 13.49
C LEU A 43 3.80 -4.62 14.65
N PHE A 44 2.59 -5.14 14.39
CA PHE A 44 1.48 -5.07 15.33
C PHE A 44 1.01 -6.43 15.85
N GLN A 45 1.81 -7.48 15.75
CA GLN A 45 1.54 -8.71 16.50
C GLN A 45 1.67 -8.40 18.00
N PRO A 46 0.67 -8.73 18.83
CA PRO A 46 0.87 -8.66 20.28
C PRO A 46 2.06 -9.55 20.61
N PRO A 47 2.93 -9.14 21.55
CA PRO A 47 4.04 -10.00 21.95
C PRO A 47 3.47 -11.35 22.36
N PRO A 48 4.03 -12.47 21.92
CA PRO A 48 3.68 -13.76 22.46
C PRO A 48 3.84 -13.69 23.97
N ALA A 49 2.88 -14.26 24.73
CA ALA A 49 2.95 -14.32 26.18
C ALA A 49 4.37 -14.71 26.59
N SER A 50 4.95 -13.87 27.46
CA SER A 50 6.37 -13.88 27.84
C SER A 50 6.96 -15.28 27.92
N PRO A 51 7.96 -15.62 27.12
CA PRO A 51 8.81 -16.75 27.41
C PRO A 51 9.83 -16.35 28.46
N VAL A 52 10.07 -17.25 29.39
CA VAL A 52 11.18 -17.25 30.33
C VAL A 52 12.51 -16.88 29.63
N PRO A 53 13.44 -16.12 30.26
CA PRO A 53 14.62 -15.59 29.61
C PRO A 53 15.56 -16.69 29.14
N GLY A 54 15.69 -16.83 27.85
CA GLY A 54 16.62 -17.71 27.14
C GLY A 54 16.74 -17.24 25.70
N ALA A 55 17.72 -16.40 25.49
CA ALA A 55 18.37 -15.94 24.27
C ALA A 55 17.90 -16.48 22.91
N ASN A 56 17.71 -15.58 21.94
CA ASN A 56 17.96 -15.75 20.48
C ASN A 56 17.06 -16.65 19.63
N ALA A 57 15.78 -16.87 19.92
CA ALA A 57 14.89 -17.65 19.05
C ALA A 57 14.31 -16.85 17.85
N ALA A 58 14.51 -15.53 17.75
CA ALA A 58 13.87 -14.69 16.74
C ALA A 58 14.68 -14.43 15.47
N THR A 59 15.88 -14.99 15.34
CA THR A 59 16.83 -14.71 14.25
C THR A 59 17.19 -15.90 13.36
N GLN A 60 16.59 -17.05 13.56
CA GLN A 60 16.83 -18.23 12.70
C GLN A 60 15.62 -18.52 11.83
N TRP A 61 15.87 -18.80 10.55
CA TRP A 61 14.88 -19.35 9.64
C TRP A 61 14.38 -20.71 10.14
N SER A 62 13.07 -20.95 10.00
CA SER A 62 12.43 -22.22 10.41
C SER A 62 12.97 -23.47 9.68
N GLY A 63 13.66 -23.28 8.56
CA GLY A 63 14.09 -24.35 7.69
C GLY A 63 12.98 -24.92 6.80
N GLN A 64 11.78 -24.34 6.88
CA GLN A 64 10.60 -24.78 6.12
C GLN A 64 10.52 -24.10 4.74
N SER A 65 9.78 -24.73 3.84
CA SER A 65 9.37 -24.10 2.58
C SER A 65 8.31 -23.02 2.85
N GLY A 66 8.32 -21.94 2.05
CA GLY A 66 7.30 -20.91 2.13
C GLY A 66 5.91 -21.42 1.72
N ALA A 67 4.88 -20.80 2.26
CA ALA A 67 3.48 -21.18 2.06
C ALA A 67 2.94 -20.89 0.66
N SER A 68 3.60 -20.01 -0.14
CA SER A 68 3.13 -19.58 -1.46
C SER A 68 3.16 -20.66 -2.54
N GLY A 69 3.82 -21.80 -2.31
CA GLY A 69 4.05 -22.80 -3.35
C GLY A 69 5.02 -22.35 -4.45
N ASN A 70 5.64 -21.18 -4.33
CA ASN A 70 6.59 -20.68 -5.31
C ASN A 70 7.86 -21.53 -5.32
N PRO A 71 8.35 -22.00 -6.49
CA PRO A 71 9.55 -22.85 -6.58
C PRO A 71 10.81 -22.26 -5.91
N LEU A 72 10.94 -20.93 -5.88
CA LEU A 72 12.05 -20.21 -5.23
C LEU A 72 11.92 -20.15 -3.70
N MET A 73 10.76 -20.56 -3.17
CA MET A 73 10.46 -20.57 -1.74
C MET A 73 10.51 -21.99 -1.14
N THR A 74 10.94 -23.00 -1.91
CA THR A 74 11.22 -24.32 -1.32
C THR A 74 12.45 -24.24 -0.42
N ALA A 75 12.48 -25.05 0.65
CA ALA A 75 13.61 -25.07 1.58
C ALA A 75 14.95 -25.33 0.88
N ASP A 76 14.96 -26.19 -0.14
CA ASP A 76 16.18 -26.50 -0.90
C ASP A 76 16.61 -25.34 -1.80
N ALA A 77 15.66 -24.65 -2.45
CA ALA A 77 15.95 -23.47 -3.25
C ALA A 77 16.48 -22.31 -2.39
N ILE A 78 15.94 -22.14 -1.18
CA ILE A 78 16.43 -21.14 -0.22
C ILE A 78 17.87 -21.47 0.21
N ARG A 79 18.17 -22.75 0.57
CA ARG A 79 19.52 -23.17 0.95
C ARG A 79 20.52 -23.00 -0.18
N ALA A 80 20.15 -23.41 -1.39
CA ALA A 80 21.01 -23.26 -2.57
C ALA A 80 21.33 -21.78 -2.83
N ALA A 81 20.30 -20.91 -2.85
CA ALA A 81 20.50 -19.48 -3.05
C ALA A 81 21.31 -18.82 -1.92
N ALA A 82 21.19 -19.31 -0.68
CA ALA A 82 21.99 -18.84 0.44
C ALA A 82 23.46 -19.25 0.32
N ALA A 83 23.74 -20.45 -0.21
CA ALA A 83 25.10 -20.90 -0.48
C ALA A 83 25.79 -20.06 -1.56
N ASP A 84 25.03 -19.64 -2.58
CA ASP A 84 25.52 -18.84 -3.72
C ASP A 84 25.42 -17.31 -3.45
N PHE A 85 25.11 -16.91 -2.21
CA PHE A 85 24.82 -15.50 -1.87
C PHE A 85 25.98 -14.56 -2.22
N GLY A 86 27.23 -14.95 -1.94
CA GLY A 86 28.41 -14.15 -2.25
C GLY A 86 28.57 -13.88 -3.75
N ASP A 87 28.38 -14.91 -4.56
CA ASP A 87 28.45 -14.81 -6.03
C ASP A 87 27.29 -13.98 -6.58
N CYS A 88 26.09 -14.13 -6.01
CA CYS A 88 24.95 -13.28 -6.35
C CYS A 88 25.26 -11.81 -6.10
N ILE A 89 25.78 -11.43 -4.91
CA ILE A 89 26.14 -10.04 -4.59
C ILE A 89 27.24 -9.52 -5.55
N ALA A 90 28.30 -10.31 -5.77
CA ALA A 90 29.36 -9.94 -6.70
C ALA A 90 28.81 -9.71 -8.14
N GLY A 91 27.85 -10.53 -8.55
CA GLY A 91 27.17 -10.40 -9.84
C GLY A 91 26.32 -9.13 -10.01
N LEU A 92 25.98 -8.43 -8.93
CA LEU A 92 25.26 -7.15 -8.99
C LEU A 92 26.17 -5.94 -9.25
N TRP A 93 27.51 -6.12 -9.25
CA TRP A 93 28.46 -5.04 -9.51
C TRP A 93 28.22 -4.28 -10.83
N PRO A 94 27.99 -4.94 -11.99
CA PRO A 94 27.76 -4.21 -13.25
C PRO A 94 26.55 -3.28 -13.17
N ASP A 95 25.49 -3.68 -12.45
CA ASP A 95 24.29 -2.87 -12.24
C ASP A 95 24.58 -1.69 -11.31
N ALA A 96 25.30 -1.93 -10.23
CA ALA A 96 25.75 -0.90 -9.31
C ALA A 96 26.62 0.15 -10.00
N ALA A 97 27.59 -0.28 -10.82
CA ALA A 97 28.46 0.59 -11.58
C ALA A 97 27.69 1.47 -12.58
N ARG A 98 26.68 0.92 -13.27
CA ARG A 98 25.82 1.69 -14.17
C ARG A 98 25.02 2.77 -13.45
N ARG A 99 24.76 2.63 -12.16
CA ARG A 99 24.11 3.63 -11.31
C ARG A 99 25.08 4.64 -10.69
N GLY A 100 26.38 4.55 -11.03
CA GLY A 100 27.41 5.44 -10.51
C GLY A 100 27.89 5.10 -9.10
N ILE A 101 27.57 3.91 -8.59
CA ILE A 101 28.15 3.41 -7.34
C ILE A 101 29.62 3.11 -7.61
N THR A 102 30.52 3.69 -6.79
CA THR A 102 31.95 3.47 -6.95
C THR A 102 32.35 2.08 -6.44
N ARG A 103 33.39 1.48 -7.05
CA ARG A 103 33.88 0.17 -6.63
C ARG A 103 34.24 0.09 -5.14
N PRO A 104 34.97 1.10 -4.59
CA PRO A 104 35.28 1.10 -3.16
C PRO A 104 34.03 1.13 -2.26
N ASN A 105 32.97 1.90 -2.64
CA ASN A 105 31.73 1.94 -1.87
C ASN A 105 30.95 0.64 -1.99
N PHE A 106 30.88 0.05 -3.18
CA PHE A 106 30.25 -1.27 -3.35
C PHE A 106 30.93 -2.31 -2.44
N GLU A 107 32.25 -2.42 -2.49
CA GLU A 107 33.01 -3.33 -1.65
C GLU A 107 32.84 -3.03 -0.16
N ARG A 108 32.91 -1.77 0.24
CA ARG A 108 32.73 -1.34 1.64
C ARG A 108 31.38 -1.76 2.20
N PHE A 109 30.28 -1.55 1.45
CA PHE A 109 28.92 -1.80 1.96
C PHE A 109 28.47 -3.25 1.78
N THR A 110 29.19 -4.05 0.98
CA THR A 110 28.90 -5.48 0.81
C THR A 110 29.88 -6.39 1.51
N ALA A 111 30.98 -5.86 2.05
CA ALA A 111 32.00 -6.65 2.74
C ALA A 111 31.41 -7.42 3.92
N GLY A 112 31.59 -8.75 3.92
CA GLY A 112 31.16 -9.63 4.99
C GLY A 112 29.64 -9.80 5.11
N LEU A 113 28.85 -9.33 4.14
CA LEU A 113 27.41 -9.58 4.14
C LEU A 113 27.11 -11.08 4.08
N THR A 114 26.23 -11.51 4.95
CA THR A 114 25.63 -12.85 4.96
C THR A 114 24.12 -12.72 4.89
N PRO A 115 23.40 -13.66 4.23
CA PRO A 115 21.95 -13.56 4.14
C PRO A 115 21.30 -13.69 5.52
N ASP A 116 20.20 -12.96 5.73
CA ASP A 116 19.33 -13.13 6.88
C ASP A 116 18.15 -14.02 6.49
N LEU A 117 18.32 -15.32 6.65
CA LEU A 117 17.29 -16.28 6.23
C LEU A 117 16.02 -16.25 7.08
N SER A 118 16.04 -15.62 8.28
CA SER A 118 14.82 -15.47 9.08
C SER A 118 13.74 -14.60 8.37
N ILE A 119 14.16 -13.87 7.32
CA ILE A 119 13.26 -13.11 6.45
C ILE A 119 12.36 -14.03 5.62
N MET A 120 12.83 -15.24 5.28
CA MET A 120 12.08 -16.17 4.43
C MET A 120 10.76 -16.62 5.05
N ASP A 121 10.71 -16.78 6.37
CA ASP A 121 9.47 -17.10 7.10
C ASP A 121 8.44 -15.95 7.03
N LYS A 122 8.90 -14.71 6.83
CA LYS A 122 8.08 -13.51 6.75
C LYS A 122 7.61 -13.21 5.33
N LEU A 123 8.44 -13.54 4.33
CA LEU A 123 8.20 -13.21 2.93
C LEU A 123 6.92 -13.86 2.37
N ASP A 124 6.52 -15.01 2.90
CA ASP A 124 5.30 -15.73 2.51
C ASP A 124 4.18 -15.66 3.55
N ALA A 125 4.42 -15.02 4.70
CA ALA A 125 3.37 -14.74 5.66
C ALA A 125 2.60 -13.49 5.19
N GLN A 126 1.29 -13.64 4.93
CA GLN A 126 0.41 -12.54 4.50
C GLN A 126 -0.74 -12.37 5.50
N PRO A 127 -0.46 -11.91 6.74
CA PRO A 127 -1.48 -11.78 7.79
C PRO A 127 -2.52 -10.68 7.50
N GLU A 128 -2.22 -9.72 6.64
CA GLU A 128 -3.10 -8.61 6.26
C GLU A 128 -4.39 -9.04 5.57
N PHE A 129 -4.40 -10.20 4.93
CA PHE A 129 -5.60 -10.75 4.29
C PHE A 129 -6.43 -11.66 5.21
N THR A 130 -6.01 -11.81 6.48
CA THR A 130 -6.67 -12.71 7.42
C THR A 130 -7.53 -12.00 8.48
N LYS A 131 -7.28 -10.69 8.71
CA LYS A 131 -8.05 -9.90 9.69
C LYS A 131 -9.26 -9.25 9.04
N ALA A 132 -10.36 -9.19 9.80
CA ALA A 132 -11.50 -8.39 9.41
C ALA A 132 -11.14 -6.89 9.34
N PRO A 133 -11.73 -6.10 8.44
CA PRO A 133 -11.47 -4.67 8.36
C PRO A 133 -11.64 -3.93 9.69
N TRP A 134 -12.64 -4.30 10.47
CA TRP A 134 -12.90 -3.69 11.81
C TRP A 134 -11.82 -4.03 12.83
N ASP A 135 -11.32 -5.27 12.87
CA ASP A 135 -10.25 -5.66 13.78
C ASP A 135 -8.95 -4.94 13.44
N TYR A 136 -8.71 -4.73 12.15
CA TYR A 136 -7.56 -3.95 11.66
C TYR A 136 -7.67 -2.48 12.05
N LEU A 137 -8.86 -1.90 11.92
CA LEU A 137 -9.14 -0.52 12.32
C LEU A 137 -9.04 -0.34 13.85
N ASP A 138 -9.59 -1.24 14.65
CA ASP A 138 -9.49 -1.18 16.11
C ASP A 138 -8.03 -1.19 16.59
N LEU A 139 -7.18 -1.98 15.92
CA LEU A 139 -5.75 -2.03 16.21
C LEU A 139 -5.03 -0.71 15.87
N LEU A 140 -5.38 -0.10 14.74
CA LEU A 140 -4.66 1.05 14.20
C LEU A 140 -5.22 2.41 14.63
N VAL A 141 -6.47 2.48 15.06
CA VAL A 141 -7.15 3.73 15.46
C VAL A 141 -7.49 3.70 16.95
N SER A 142 -6.48 3.37 17.78
CA SER A 142 -6.63 3.34 19.24
C SER A 142 -6.60 4.75 19.85
N ASP A 143 -7.22 4.91 21.03
CA ASP A 143 -7.22 6.19 21.75
C ASP A 143 -5.80 6.65 22.12
N ASP A 144 -4.89 5.73 22.46
CA ASP A 144 -3.48 6.04 22.75
C ASP A 144 -2.79 6.60 21.51
N ARG A 145 -3.02 5.99 20.33
CA ARG A 145 -2.44 6.47 19.07
C ARG A 145 -3.01 7.84 18.67
N ILE A 146 -4.31 8.07 18.90
CA ILE A 146 -4.95 9.37 18.68
C ILE A 146 -4.35 10.44 19.60
N ALA A 147 -4.21 10.13 20.90
CA ALA A 147 -3.63 11.04 21.89
C ALA A 147 -2.18 11.39 21.52
N ARG A 148 -1.36 10.37 21.25
CA ARG A 148 0.05 10.56 20.88
C ARG A 148 0.20 11.37 19.59
N GLY A 149 -0.64 11.12 18.59
CA GLY A 149 -0.65 11.90 17.34
C GLY A 149 -0.97 13.37 17.57
N ARG A 150 -1.93 13.68 18.45
CA ARG A 150 -2.24 15.07 18.83
C ARG A 150 -1.07 15.76 19.55
N GLU A 151 -0.39 15.06 20.43
CA GLU A 151 0.82 15.58 21.09
C GLU A 151 1.91 15.94 20.08
N LEU A 152 2.19 15.07 19.13
CA LEU A 152 3.23 15.30 18.11
C LEU A 152 2.82 16.40 17.11
N LEU A 153 1.55 16.48 16.75
CA LEU A 153 1.02 17.60 15.96
C LEU A 153 1.20 18.95 16.67
N ALA A 154 1.04 18.98 17.98
CA ALA A 154 1.30 20.18 18.80
C ALA A 154 2.80 20.45 18.95
N GLN A 155 3.59 19.43 19.24
CA GLN A 155 5.05 19.52 19.41
C GLN A 155 5.75 20.06 18.17
N TYR A 156 5.37 19.57 16.98
CA TYR A 156 5.95 19.95 15.69
C TYR A 156 5.04 20.91 14.89
N ALA A 157 4.16 21.65 15.57
CA ALA A 157 3.18 22.51 14.91
C ALA A 157 3.77 23.48 13.86
N PRO A 158 4.92 24.17 14.13
CA PRO A 158 5.53 25.03 13.12
C PRO A 158 5.96 24.27 11.86
N THR A 159 6.56 23.10 12.01
CA THR A 159 7.00 22.24 10.90
C THR A 159 5.80 21.75 10.09
N PHE A 160 4.79 21.17 10.73
CA PHE A 160 3.57 20.75 10.06
C PHE A 160 2.89 21.89 9.31
N ALA A 161 2.82 23.10 9.92
CA ALA A 161 2.22 24.26 9.28
C ALA A 161 3.03 24.74 8.05
N ALA A 162 4.36 24.71 8.13
CA ALA A 162 5.22 25.08 7.01
C ALA A 162 5.10 24.07 5.85
N VAL A 163 5.16 22.79 6.15
CA VAL A 163 5.06 21.71 5.15
C VAL A 163 3.67 21.68 4.51
N GLU A 164 2.59 21.77 5.30
CA GLU A 164 1.22 21.81 4.78
C GLU A 164 1.00 23.01 3.85
N ARG A 165 1.55 24.18 4.18
CA ARG A 165 1.50 25.36 3.32
C ARG A 165 2.29 25.17 2.02
N ALA A 166 3.45 24.51 2.08
CA ALA A 166 4.31 24.30 0.91
C ALA A 166 3.74 23.26 -0.07
N TYR A 167 3.15 22.19 0.45
CA TYR A 167 2.72 21.04 -0.36
C TYR A 167 1.20 20.91 -0.51
N GLY A 168 0.42 21.52 0.39
CA GLY A 168 -1.04 21.45 0.38
C GLY A 168 -1.62 20.09 0.79
N VAL A 169 -0.85 19.28 1.51
CA VAL A 169 -1.30 18.00 2.09
C VAL A 169 -1.68 18.22 3.53
N ASP A 170 -2.81 17.64 3.94
CA ASP A 170 -3.35 17.75 5.30
C ASP A 170 -2.38 17.13 6.33
N ARG A 171 -1.99 17.92 7.33
CA ARG A 171 -1.06 17.50 8.39
C ARG A 171 -1.53 16.30 9.19
N TYR A 172 -2.84 16.13 9.39
CA TYR A 172 -3.39 15.00 10.11
C TYR A 172 -3.20 13.68 9.36
N ILE A 173 -3.23 13.69 8.04
CA ILE A 173 -2.91 12.52 7.21
C ILE A 173 -1.43 12.13 7.38
N ILE A 174 -0.52 13.10 7.40
CA ILE A 174 0.91 12.83 7.59
C ILE A 174 1.16 12.24 8.98
N ALA A 175 0.56 12.82 10.02
CA ALA A 175 0.63 12.29 11.38
C ALA A 175 0.01 10.89 11.50
N ALA A 176 -1.08 10.61 10.76
CA ALA A 176 -1.71 9.30 10.72
C ALA A 176 -0.80 8.25 10.06
N ILE A 177 -0.14 8.58 8.94
CA ILE A 177 0.86 7.69 8.32
C ILE A 177 1.98 7.39 9.32
N TRP A 178 2.57 8.42 9.94
CA TRP A 178 3.61 8.23 10.95
C TRP A 178 3.15 7.31 12.10
N GLY A 179 1.92 7.50 12.59
CA GLY A 179 1.35 6.67 13.64
C GLY A 179 1.10 5.23 13.23
N VAL A 180 0.61 5.00 12.01
CA VAL A 180 0.32 3.66 11.51
C VAL A 180 1.60 2.92 11.14
N GLU A 181 2.56 3.60 10.50
CA GLU A 181 3.78 2.97 9.97
C GLU A 181 4.74 2.48 11.07
N SER A 182 4.91 3.24 12.13
CA SER A 182 5.91 2.91 13.14
C SER A 182 5.48 3.20 14.57
N ASN A 183 4.18 3.42 14.81
CA ASN A 183 3.70 3.92 16.11
C ASN A 183 4.51 5.15 16.57
N TYR A 184 4.62 6.12 15.67
CA TYR A 184 5.36 7.37 15.86
C TYR A 184 6.86 7.17 16.14
N GLY A 185 7.48 6.26 15.41
CA GLY A 185 8.91 5.99 15.46
C GLY A 185 9.35 4.99 16.53
N THR A 186 8.41 4.43 17.31
CA THR A 186 8.74 3.43 18.34
C THR A 186 8.93 2.02 17.80
N LEU A 187 8.44 1.74 16.58
CA LEU A 187 8.42 0.42 15.93
C LEU A 187 8.94 0.52 14.48
N GLY A 188 10.16 1.00 14.29
CA GLY A 188 10.75 1.20 12.95
C GLY A 188 11.50 -0.01 12.37
N GLY A 189 11.70 -1.06 13.16
CA GLY A 189 12.59 -2.18 12.83
C GLY A 189 14.04 -1.89 13.22
N ASP A 190 14.84 -2.96 13.29
CA ASP A 190 16.22 -2.95 13.81
C ASP A 190 17.22 -3.64 12.88
N ARG A 191 16.79 -4.06 11.69
CA ARG A 191 17.62 -4.80 10.75
C ARG A 191 18.38 -3.83 9.84
N PRO A 192 19.71 -4.05 9.61
CA PRO A 192 20.42 -3.28 8.59
C PRO A 192 19.73 -3.41 7.22
N VAL A 193 19.27 -2.28 6.68
CA VAL A 193 18.51 -2.25 5.40
C VAL A 193 19.32 -2.86 4.26
N VAL A 194 20.64 -2.61 4.25
CA VAL A 194 21.53 -3.20 3.24
C VAL A 194 21.52 -4.73 3.31
N ARG A 195 21.48 -5.33 4.50
CA ARG A 195 21.43 -6.80 4.66
C ARG A 195 20.07 -7.37 4.28
N SER A 196 18.97 -6.73 4.70
CA SER A 196 17.61 -7.14 4.36
C SER A 196 17.40 -7.13 2.85
N THR A 197 17.72 -6.02 2.19
CA THR A 197 17.54 -5.87 0.73
C THR A 197 18.48 -6.76 -0.06
N ALA A 198 19.74 -6.94 0.37
CA ALA A 198 20.69 -7.90 -0.23
C ALA A 198 20.17 -9.33 -0.13
N THR A 199 19.67 -9.73 1.04
CA THR A 199 19.07 -11.06 1.22
C THR A 199 17.95 -11.29 0.24
N LEU A 200 16.99 -10.37 0.16
CA LEU A 200 15.81 -10.49 -0.70
C LEU A 200 16.14 -10.35 -2.20
N ALA A 201 17.23 -9.65 -2.55
CA ALA A 201 17.72 -9.56 -3.93
C ALA A 201 18.30 -10.90 -4.43
N CYS A 202 18.82 -11.72 -3.53
CA CYS A 202 19.51 -12.97 -3.88
C CYS A 202 18.71 -14.23 -3.49
N VAL A 203 17.90 -14.19 -2.43
CA VAL A 203 17.21 -15.35 -1.86
C VAL A 203 15.70 -15.16 -1.90
N GLY A 204 14.96 -16.21 -2.20
CA GLY A 204 13.50 -16.18 -2.22
C GLY A 204 12.89 -15.68 -3.52
N ARG A 205 11.62 -15.28 -3.47
CA ARG A 205 10.86 -14.75 -4.60
C ARG A 205 11.02 -13.22 -4.72
N ARG A 206 10.61 -12.61 -5.85
CA ARG A 206 10.63 -11.15 -6.11
C ARG A 206 12.04 -10.54 -6.14
N ARG A 207 13.03 -11.33 -6.55
CA ARG A 207 14.45 -10.89 -6.59
C ARG A 207 14.66 -9.62 -7.40
N ASP A 208 13.97 -9.43 -8.53
CA ASP A 208 14.14 -8.25 -9.38
C ASP A 208 13.67 -6.98 -8.66
N PHE A 209 12.54 -7.03 -7.95
CA PHE A 209 12.08 -5.92 -7.12
C PHE A 209 13.11 -5.57 -6.03
N PHE A 210 13.57 -6.55 -5.28
CA PHE A 210 14.52 -6.31 -4.20
C PHE A 210 15.94 -5.99 -4.67
N ARG A 211 16.30 -6.35 -5.91
CA ARG A 211 17.53 -5.85 -6.54
C ARG A 211 17.49 -4.33 -6.69
N GLU A 212 16.37 -3.77 -7.12
CA GLU A 212 16.17 -2.32 -7.21
C GLU A 212 16.29 -1.64 -5.84
N GLU A 213 15.69 -2.25 -4.80
CA GLU A 213 15.79 -1.74 -3.43
C GLU A 213 17.22 -1.82 -2.89
N PHE A 214 17.93 -2.92 -3.13
CA PHE A 214 19.32 -3.08 -2.71
C PHE A 214 20.25 -2.06 -3.38
N LEU A 215 20.16 -1.91 -4.70
CA LEU A 215 20.97 -0.94 -5.42
C LEU A 215 20.66 0.49 -4.98
N SER A 216 19.39 0.79 -4.71
CA SER A 216 18.99 2.09 -4.16
C SER A 216 19.51 2.31 -2.74
N THR A 217 19.60 1.25 -1.92
CA THR A 217 20.23 1.32 -0.60
C THR A 217 21.70 1.71 -0.70
N LEU A 218 22.44 1.11 -1.64
CA LEU A 218 23.86 1.44 -1.87
C LEU A 218 24.05 2.89 -2.34
N GLU A 219 23.14 3.41 -3.17
CA GLU A 219 23.16 4.81 -3.59
C GLU A 219 22.93 5.78 -2.41
N ILE A 220 21.99 5.45 -1.50
CA ILE A 220 21.73 6.23 -0.29
C ILE A 220 22.97 6.28 0.60
N LEU A 221 23.57 5.11 0.85
CA LEU A 221 24.80 5.00 1.64
C LEU A 221 25.99 5.73 1.01
N GLN A 222 26.14 5.67 -0.31
CA GLN A 222 27.22 6.38 -1.02
C GLN A 222 27.04 7.89 -0.96
N ARG A 223 25.80 8.37 -1.04
CA ARG A 223 25.48 9.79 -0.95
C ARG A 223 25.72 10.35 0.46
N GLY A 224 25.57 9.50 1.48
CA GLY A 224 25.75 9.87 2.89
C GLY A 224 24.55 10.62 3.49
N ASP A 225 23.36 10.52 2.87
CA ASP A 225 22.14 11.12 3.43
C ASP A 225 21.81 10.52 4.81
N ILE A 226 22.08 9.22 5.01
CA ILE A 226 21.86 8.49 6.27
C ILE A 226 23.12 7.67 6.60
N PRO A 227 23.67 7.77 7.81
CA PRO A 227 24.81 6.95 8.22
C PRO A 227 24.50 5.44 8.16
N PRO A 228 25.48 4.58 7.80
CA PRO A 228 25.26 3.14 7.67
C PRO A 228 24.69 2.46 8.92
N ASP A 229 25.11 2.89 10.10
CA ASP A 229 24.65 2.38 11.40
C ASP A 229 23.26 2.87 11.79
N ARG A 230 22.79 3.95 11.15
CA ARG A 230 21.44 4.49 11.32
C ARG A 230 20.46 3.96 10.27
N LEU A 231 20.93 3.40 9.14
CA LEU A 231 20.07 2.84 8.10
C LEU A 231 19.60 1.43 8.50
N VAL A 232 18.74 1.40 9.50
CA VAL A 232 18.07 0.21 10.02
C VAL A 232 16.57 0.31 9.79
N GLY A 233 15.90 -0.83 9.66
CA GLY A 233 14.47 -0.85 9.36
C GLY A 233 13.85 -2.24 9.44
N SER A 234 12.78 -2.44 8.69
CA SER A 234 12.01 -3.68 8.64
C SER A 234 12.75 -4.82 7.93
N TRP A 235 12.20 -6.01 8.04
CA TRP A 235 12.70 -7.19 7.35
C TRP A 235 12.71 -7.02 5.81
N ALA A 236 11.81 -6.20 5.27
CA ALA A 236 11.71 -5.92 3.84
C ALA A 236 12.56 -4.73 3.38
N GLY A 237 13.26 -4.05 4.31
CA GLY A 237 14.12 -2.91 4.01
C GLY A 237 13.41 -1.55 4.02
N ALA A 238 12.17 -1.45 4.51
CA ALA A 238 11.54 -0.17 4.80
C ALA A 238 12.14 0.43 6.07
N PHE A 239 12.39 1.74 6.10
CA PHE A 239 13.11 2.41 7.18
C PHE A 239 12.56 3.79 7.53
N GLY A 240 12.96 4.26 8.70
CA GLY A 240 12.54 5.54 9.26
C GLY A 240 11.11 5.54 9.82
N PRO A 241 10.70 6.63 10.48
CA PRO A 241 9.39 6.76 11.12
C PRO A 241 8.18 6.54 10.21
N THR A 242 8.29 6.82 8.93
CA THR A 242 7.22 6.63 7.94
C THR A 242 7.52 5.53 6.92
N GLN A 243 8.49 4.68 7.21
CA GLN A 243 8.80 3.42 6.54
C GLN A 243 8.97 3.55 5.02
N PHE A 244 9.90 4.40 4.61
CA PHE A 244 10.29 4.52 3.21
C PHE A 244 11.02 3.27 2.72
N MET A 245 10.61 2.75 1.57
CA MET A 245 11.47 1.85 0.80
C MET A 245 12.64 2.64 0.18
N PRO A 246 13.82 2.03 -0.04
CA PRO A 246 14.96 2.74 -0.62
C PRO A 246 14.67 3.44 -1.96
N THR A 247 13.89 2.81 -2.84
CA THR A 247 13.46 3.45 -4.11
C THR A 247 12.53 4.62 -3.87
N SER A 248 11.61 4.52 -2.90
CA SER A 248 10.72 5.61 -2.51
C SER A 248 11.48 6.77 -1.89
N PHE A 249 12.47 6.48 -1.04
CA PHE A 249 13.37 7.50 -0.50
C PHE A 249 14.06 8.28 -1.62
N LYS A 250 14.65 7.62 -2.59
CA LYS A 250 15.31 8.28 -3.72
C LYS A 250 14.38 9.19 -4.50
N ARG A 251 13.11 8.80 -4.63
CA ARG A 251 12.11 9.52 -5.41
C ARG A 251 11.50 10.70 -4.66
N TYR A 252 11.28 10.56 -3.36
CA TYR A 252 10.42 11.47 -2.63
C TYR A 252 11.11 12.20 -1.47
N ALA A 253 12.25 11.70 -0.96
CA ALA A 253 12.91 12.32 0.17
C ALA A 253 13.42 13.72 -0.17
N VAL A 254 13.20 14.66 0.74
CA VAL A 254 13.61 16.06 0.64
C VAL A 254 14.38 16.47 1.91
N ASP A 255 15.37 17.32 1.74
CA ASP A 255 16.07 18.04 2.79
C ASP A 255 15.24 19.30 3.09
N PHE A 256 14.48 19.28 4.16
CA PHE A 256 13.54 20.37 4.50
C PHE A 256 14.12 21.33 5.55
N ASP A 257 15.01 20.83 6.40
CA ASP A 257 15.71 21.68 7.38
C ASP A 257 16.96 22.36 6.80
N GLY A 258 17.41 21.95 5.62
CA GLY A 258 18.47 22.61 4.84
C GLY A 258 19.88 22.29 5.32
N ASP A 259 20.09 21.14 5.99
CA ASP A 259 21.39 20.71 6.49
C ASP A 259 22.28 20.03 5.43
N GLY A 260 21.74 19.79 4.22
CA GLY A 260 22.41 19.15 3.09
C GLY A 260 22.17 17.64 2.99
N HIS A 261 21.42 17.06 3.92
CA HIS A 261 21.04 15.65 3.96
C HIS A 261 19.54 15.48 3.86
N ARG A 262 19.08 14.37 3.31
CA ARG A 262 17.65 13.99 3.27
C ARG A 262 17.41 12.93 4.33
N ASP A 263 17.40 13.33 5.60
CA ASP A 263 17.37 12.37 6.71
C ASP A 263 15.95 12.05 7.15
N VAL A 264 15.36 11.00 6.54
CA VAL A 264 14.04 10.48 6.95
C VAL A 264 14.12 9.50 8.13
N VAL A 265 15.22 9.45 8.86
CA VAL A 265 15.39 8.60 10.05
C VAL A 265 15.39 9.45 11.30
N ASP A 266 16.26 10.45 11.39
CA ASP A 266 16.51 11.24 12.60
C ASP A 266 16.00 12.69 12.50
N SER A 267 15.86 13.28 11.28
CA SER A 267 15.29 14.62 11.09
C SER A 267 13.77 14.56 10.96
N ILE A 268 13.04 14.93 12.00
CA ILE A 268 11.56 15.00 11.92
C ILE A 268 11.05 15.99 10.87
N PRO A 269 11.67 17.16 10.63
CA PRO A 269 11.31 18.01 9.49
C PRO A 269 11.36 17.29 8.14
N ASP A 270 12.42 16.53 7.89
CA ASP A 270 12.59 15.77 6.64
C ASP A 270 11.60 14.61 6.54
N VAL A 271 11.34 13.90 7.66
CA VAL A 271 10.31 12.85 7.73
C VAL A 271 8.95 13.40 7.31
N ILE A 272 8.51 14.50 7.92
CA ILE A 272 7.21 15.13 7.64
C ILE A 272 7.16 15.61 6.19
N ALA A 273 8.19 16.32 5.72
CA ALA A 273 8.22 16.89 4.38
C ALA A 273 8.34 15.80 3.29
N SER A 274 9.16 14.80 3.48
CA SER A 274 9.34 13.69 2.53
C SER A 274 8.06 12.86 2.39
N THR A 275 7.39 12.55 3.50
CA THR A 275 6.10 11.85 3.49
C THR A 275 5.03 12.68 2.76
N THR A 276 5.03 13.98 3.01
CA THR A 276 4.14 14.92 2.34
C THR A 276 4.41 15.02 0.84
N ASN A 277 5.70 15.10 0.45
CA ASN A 277 6.13 15.13 -0.95
C ASN A 277 5.75 13.86 -1.71
N ASN A 278 5.81 12.69 -1.04
CA ASN A 278 5.33 11.43 -1.61
C ASN A 278 3.84 11.56 -2.00
N LEU A 279 2.96 11.90 -1.06
CA LEU A 279 1.53 12.03 -1.35
C LEU A 279 1.25 13.13 -2.40
N LYS A 280 1.96 14.26 -2.33
CA LYS A 280 1.81 15.36 -3.29
C LYS A 280 2.17 14.91 -4.71
N THR A 281 3.30 14.22 -4.86
CA THR A 281 3.79 13.70 -6.15
C THR A 281 2.85 12.63 -6.71
N ASP A 282 2.24 11.84 -5.84
CA ASP A 282 1.27 10.81 -6.21
C ASP A 282 -0.13 11.36 -6.53
N GLY A 283 -0.31 12.68 -6.45
CA GLY A 283 -1.48 13.38 -6.95
C GLY A 283 -2.49 13.79 -5.89
N TRP A 284 -2.03 14.08 -4.66
CA TRP A 284 -2.87 14.65 -3.60
C TRP A 284 -3.58 15.92 -4.08
N VAL A 285 -4.88 15.99 -3.81
CA VAL A 285 -5.72 17.14 -4.13
C VAL A 285 -5.91 17.98 -2.86
N SER A 286 -5.29 19.15 -2.83
CA SER A 286 -5.38 20.07 -1.69
C SER A 286 -6.82 20.47 -1.38
N GLY A 287 -7.18 20.46 -0.10
CA GLY A 287 -8.52 20.82 0.38
C GLY A 287 -9.61 19.78 0.06
N GLN A 288 -9.27 18.63 -0.53
CA GLN A 288 -10.18 17.51 -0.69
C GLN A 288 -10.02 16.53 0.49
N ALA A 289 -11.13 16.01 1.02
CA ALA A 289 -11.10 14.93 2.01
C ALA A 289 -10.57 13.61 1.37
N TRP A 290 -10.29 12.62 2.19
CA TRP A 290 -9.99 11.27 1.72
C TRP A 290 -11.28 10.51 1.33
N GLY A 291 -12.36 10.73 2.07
CA GLY A 291 -13.66 10.10 1.86
C GLY A 291 -14.69 10.59 2.88
N TYR A 292 -15.88 10.02 2.79
CA TYR A 292 -16.98 10.28 3.71
C TYR A 292 -17.71 8.98 4.03
N GLU A 293 -17.97 8.70 5.32
CA GLU A 293 -18.96 7.70 5.69
C GLU A 293 -20.36 8.17 5.24
N VAL A 294 -21.15 7.28 4.65
CA VAL A 294 -22.45 7.61 4.09
C VAL A 294 -23.55 6.65 4.50
N ALA A 295 -24.74 7.15 4.67
CA ALA A 295 -25.97 6.38 4.80
C ALA A 295 -26.55 6.13 3.40
N LEU A 296 -26.86 4.88 3.10
CA LEU A 296 -27.50 4.46 1.86
C LEU A 296 -29.03 4.35 2.07
N PRO A 297 -29.86 4.71 1.08
CA PRO A 297 -31.31 4.52 1.20
C PRO A 297 -31.66 3.03 1.17
N GLN A 298 -32.81 2.67 1.72
CA GLN A 298 -33.29 1.29 1.80
C GLN A 298 -33.37 0.58 0.43
N SER A 299 -33.71 1.33 -0.62
CA SER A 299 -33.81 0.84 -1.99
C SER A 299 -32.52 1.01 -2.80
N PHE A 300 -31.36 1.09 -2.13
CA PHE A 300 -30.10 1.36 -2.81
C PHE A 300 -29.72 0.26 -3.80
N ASN A 301 -29.30 0.66 -5.00
CA ASN A 301 -28.77 -0.25 -5.99
C ASN A 301 -27.30 -0.56 -5.72
N TYR A 302 -27.01 -1.69 -5.09
CA TYR A 302 -25.66 -2.12 -4.73
C TYR A 302 -24.74 -2.41 -5.93
N LEU A 303 -25.29 -2.56 -7.15
CA LEU A 303 -24.46 -2.66 -8.37
C LEU A 303 -23.70 -1.37 -8.68
N LEU A 304 -24.02 -0.26 -8.00
CA LEU A 304 -23.27 0.99 -8.08
C LEU A 304 -21.98 0.97 -7.24
N ALA A 305 -21.81 0.01 -6.32
CA ALA A 305 -20.63 -0.12 -5.47
C ALA A 305 -19.44 -0.73 -6.22
N ASP A 306 -18.96 -0.05 -7.23
CA ASP A 306 -17.84 -0.44 -8.09
C ASP A 306 -16.77 0.64 -8.04
N SER A 307 -15.52 0.28 -7.69
CA SER A 307 -14.40 1.22 -7.57
C SER A 307 -14.03 1.88 -8.91
N SER A 308 -14.37 1.27 -10.04
CA SER A 308 -14.22 1.88 -11.37
C SER A 308 -15.27 2.95 -11.66
N ARG A 309 -16.39 2.93 -10.95
CA ARG A 309 -17.54 3.83 -11.17
C ARG A 309 -17.40 5.11 -10.33
N GLN A 310 -16.84 6.12 -10.95
CA GLN A 310 -16.63 7.43 -10.34
C GLN A 310 -17.81 8.36 -10.70
N MET A 311 -18.56 8.83 -9.70
CA MET A 311 -19.66 9.80 -9.86
C MET A 311 -19.41 11.01 -8.97
N THR A 312 -19.97 12.18 -9.34
CA THR A 312 -19.90 13.38 -8.48
C THR A 312 -20.69 13.17 -7.19
N LEU A 313 -20.26 13.81 -6.10
CA LEU A 313 -20.99 13.77 -4.83
C LEU A 313 -22.43 14.31 -5.00
N ARG A 314 -22.63 15.29 -5.89
CA ARG A 314 -23.98 15.76 -6.29
C ARG A 314 -24.83 14.64 -6.87
N LEU A 315 -24.27 13.82 -7.75
CA LEU A 315 -25.00 12.67 -8.32
C LEU A 315 -25.30 11.60 -7.28
N TRP A 316 -24.36 11.32 -6.37
CA TRP A 316 -24.63 10.44 -5.22
C TRP A 316 -25.78 10.98 -4.34
N GLN A 317 -25.79 12.29 -4.09
CA GLN A 317 -26.91 12.94 -3.36
C GLN A 317 -28.26 12.79 -4.06
N SER A 318 -28.31 12.85 -5.40
CA SER A 318 -29.55 12.64 -6.15
C SER A 318 -30.10 11.21 -6.04
N LEU A 319 -29.21 10.24 -5.75
CA LEU A 319 -29.56 8.84 -5.42
C LEU A 319 -29.89 8.65 -3.93
N ALA A 320 -30.17 9.72 -3.21
CA ALA A 320 -30.47 9.75 -1.78
C ALA A 320 -29.33 9.25 -0.85
N VAL A 321 -28.10 9.14 -1.36
CA VAL A 321 -26.92 8.90 -0.51
C VAL A 321 -26.61 10.18 0.27
N ARG A 322 -26.40 10.06 1.58
CA ARG A 322 -26.15 11.19 2.50
C ARG A 322 -24.93 10.90 3.35
N ARG A 323 -24.24 11.92 3.80
CA ARG A 323 -23.19 11.72 4.83
C ARG A 323 -23.84 11.15 6.10
N ALA A 324 -23.16 10.20 6.73
CA ALA A 324 -23.66 9.53 7.94
C ALA A 324 -23.78 10.50 9.13
N ASP A 325 -22.96 11.56 9.17
CA ASP A 325 -23.00 12.64 10.17
C ASP A 325 -24.09 13.70 9.90
N GLY A 326 -24.91 13.52 8.88
CA GLY A 326 -25.99 14.42 8.49
C GLY A 326 -25.55 15.74 7.82
N GLN A 327 -24.26 15.99 7.65
CA GLN A 327 -23.76 17.21 7.02
C GLN A 327 -23.85 17.16 5.48
N ALA A 328 -23.80 18.34 4.85
CA ALA A 328 -23.70 18.41 3.40
C ALA A 328 -22.28 18.05 2.92
N PHE A 329 -22.15 17.59 1.68
CA PHE A 329 -20.84 17.45 1.03
C PHE A 329 -20.29 18.84 0.68
N PRO A 330 -19.09 19.23 1.18
CA PRO A 330 -18.60 20.60 1.00
C PRO A 330 -18.16 20.88 -0.44
N ARG A 331 -17.86 19.85 -1.22
CA ARG A 331 -17.37 19.94 -2.61
C ARG A 331 -18.19 19.01 -3.51
N PRO A 332 -19.44 19.37 -3.87
CA PRO A 332 -20.40 18.47 -4.53
C PRO A 332 -19.96 18.00 -5.93
N GLU A 333 -19.01 18.68 -6.56
CA GLU A 333 -18.46 18.29 -7.87
C GLU A 333 -17.29 17.30 -7.77
N ASP A 334 -16.75 17.07 -6.57
CA ASP A 334 -15.74 16.03 -6.40
C ASP A 334 -16.29 14.66 -6.77
N ARG A 335 -15.45 13.85 -7.41
CA ARG A 335 -15.84 12.52 -7.85
C ARG A 335 -15.44 11.48 -6.80
N ALA A 336 -16.33 10.54 -6.55
CA ALA A 336 -16.15 9.48 -5.60
C ALA A 336 -16.67 8.14 -6.13
N PHE A 337 -16.10 7.04 -5.66
CA PHE A 337 -16.69 5.71 -5.79
C PHE A 337 -17.20 5.22 -4.43
N LEU A 338 -18.16 4.29 -4.46
CA LEU A 338 -18.70 3.69 -3.24
C LEU A 338 -17.88 2.46 -2.85
N LEU A 339 -17.39 2.44 -1.62
CA LEU A 339 -16.69 1.32 -0.99
C LEU A 339 -17.57 0.73 0.12
N LEU A 340 -17.69 -0.60 0.12
CA LEU A 340 -18.42 -1.40 1.12
C LEU A 340 -17.45 -2.43 1.74
N PRO A 341 -16.63 -2.04 2.74
CA PRO A 341 -15.58 -2.92 3.27
C PRO A 341 -16.11 -4.19 3.93
N ALA A 342 -17.35 -4.15 4.40
CA ALA A 342 -18.06 -5.27 5.06
C ALA A 342 -19.44 -5.53 4.44
N GLY A 343 -19.56 -5.30 3.13
CA GLY A 343 -20.81 -5.48 2.40
C GLY A 343 -21.95 -4.56 2.85
N ALA A 344 -23.17 -4.97 2.57
CA ALA A 344 -24.38 -4.21 2.89
C ALA A 344 -24.68 -4.10 4.40
N ARG A 345 -24.08 -4.95 5.22
CA ARG A 345 -24.27 -4.98 6.69
C ARG A 345 -23.35 -4.02 7.43
N GLY A 346 -22.33 -3.51 6.79
CA GLY A 346 -21.32 -2.62 7.40
C GLY A 346 -21.43 -1.18 6.94
N PRO A 347 -20.51 -0.33 7.44
CA PRO A 347 -20.39 1.06 7.01
C PRO A 347 -20.13 1.17 5.52
N ALA A 348 -20.74 2.18 4.89
CA ALA A 348 -20.55 2.54 3.50
C ALA A 348 -19.75 3.84 3.39
N PHE A 349 -18.87 3.93 2.38
CA PHE A 349 -18.01 5.09 2.22
C PHE A 349 -17.99 5.59 0.78
N LEU A 350 -18.06 6.90 0.56
CA LEU A 350 -17.72 7.54 -0.70
C LEU A 350 -16.24 7.94 -0.66
N MET A 351 -15.42 7.23 -1.43
CA MET A 351 -13.97 7.41 -1.48
C MET A 351 -13.59 8.40 -2.59
N LEU A 352 -12.82 9.40 -2.22
CA LEU A 352 -12.36 10.47 -3.09
C LEU A 352 -10.96 10.17 -3.67
N LYS A 353 -10.43 11.09 -4.48
CA LYS A 353 -9.11 10.93 -5.10
C LYS A 353 -8.00 10.73 -4.06
N ASN A 354 -8.06 11.44 -2.93
CA ASN A 354 -7.04 11.35 -1.88
C ASN A 354 -6.98 9.97 -1.21
N PHE A 355 -8.10 9.23 -1.13
CA PHE A 355 -8.06 7.82 -0.72
C PHE A 355 -7.20 6.97 -1.67
N SER A 356 -7.36 7.16 -2.98
CA SER A 356 -6.54 6.45 -3.96
C SER A 356 -5.06 6.86 -3.90
N VAL A 357 -4.76 8.07 -3.45
CA VAL A 357 -3.37 8.52 -3.22
C VAL A 357 -2.77 7.83 -2.00
N ILE A 358 -3.52 7.72 -0.90
CA ILE A 358 -3.09 6.96 0.28
C ILE A 358 -2.84 5.48 -0.09
N MET A 359 -3.70 4.89 -0.92
CA MET A 359 -3.52 3.52 -1.41
C MET A 359 -2.26 3.33 -2.28
N LYS A 360 -1.62 4.38 -2.80
CA LYS A 360 -0.32 4.25 -3.46
C LYS A 360 0.83 4.12 -2.46
N TYR A 361 0.65 4.65 -1.26
CA TYR A 361 1.59 4.43 -0.16
C TYR A 361 1.56 2.95 0.29
N ASN A 362 0.36 2.42 0.50
CA ASN A 362 0.11 1.02 0.76
C ASN A 362 -1.23 0.61 0.11
N PRO A 363 -1.27 -0.38 -0.79
CA PRO A 363 -2.43 -0.69 -1.63
C PRO A 363 -3.54 -1.47 -0.92
N ALA A 364 -3.55 -1.52 0.41
CA ALA A 364 -4.64 -2.14 1.18
C ALA A 364 -5.74 -1.11 1.48
N GLU A 365 -7.00 -1.42 1.12
CA GLU A 365 -8.16 -0.56 1.42
C GLU A 365 -8.32 -0.31 2.92
N ALA A 366 -8.09 -1.34 3.75
CA ALA A 366 -8.17 -1.22 5.21
C ALA A 366 -7.10 -0.27 5.77
N TYR A 367 -5.88 -0.26 5.19
CA TYR A 367 -4.83 0.69 5.53
C TYR A 367 -5.26 2.12 5.23
N ALA A 368 -5.69 2.38 3.99
CA ALA A 368 -6.08 3.73 3.60
C ALA A 368 -7.28 4.25 4.40
N LEU A 369 -8.22 3.36 4.75
CA LEU A 369 -9.34 3.66 5.64
C LEU A 369 -8.87 3.98 7.06
N ALA A 370 -7.90 3.22 7.60
CA ALA A 370 -7.32 3.47 8.92
C ALA A 370 -6.58 4.81 8.98
N ILE A 371 -5.78 5.14 7.94
CA ILE A 371 -5.10 6.45 7.83
C ILE A 371 -6.13 7.59 7.84
N GLY A 372 -7.15 7.52 6.98
CA GLY A 372 -8.17 8.55 6.90
C GLY A 372 -8.94 8.70 8.21
N HIS A 373 -9.35 7.58 8.80
CA HIS A 373 -10.09 7.60 10.07
C HIS A 373 -9.23 8.10 11.23
N LEU A 374 -7.98 7.65 11.36
CA LEU A 374 -7.06 8.15 12.39
C LEU A 374 -6.83 9.66 12.27
N ALA A 375 -6.66 10.16 11.04
CA ALA A 375 -6.52 11.60 10.77
C ALA A 375 -7.75 12.39 11.25
N ASP A 376 -8.95 11.90 10.93
CA ASP A 376 -10.19 12.55 11.37
C ASP A 376 -10.36 12.49 12.89
N ARG A 377 -10.03 11.36 13.52
CA ARG A 377 -10.06 11.22 14.99
C ARG A 377 -9.09 12.17 15.68
N MET A 378 -7.89 12.38 15.14
CA MET A 378 -6.94 13.38 15.64
C MET A 378 -7.45 14.80 15.51
N ARG A 379 -8.19 15.11 14.42
CA ARG A 379 -8.79 16.44 14.20
C ARG A 379 -9.97 16.72 15.13
N SER A 380 -10.40 15.86 15.98
CA SER A 380 -11.60 15.88 16.81
C SER A 380 -12.86 15.23 16.21
N GLY A 381 -12.71 14.46 15.13
CA GLY A 381 -13.79 13.68 14.54
C GLY A 381 -14.32 12.61 15.47
N ALA A 382 -15.60 12.27 15.30
CA ALA A 382 -16.25 11.15 15.97
C ALA A 382 -15.80 9.80 15.37
N PRO A 383 -16.00 8.67 16.07
CA PRO A 383 -15.96 7.34 15.45
C PRO A 383 -16.98 7.23 14.30
N PHE A 384 -16.86 6.18 13.49
CA PHE A 384 -17.88 5.87 12.49
C PHE A 384 -19.25 5.70 13.12
N VAL A 385 -20.28 6.18 12.41
CA VAL A 385 -21.67 6.18 12.88
C VAL A 385 -22.30 4.79 12.77
N GLN A 386 -22.00 4.08 11.67
CA GLN A 386 -22.56 2.75 11.41
C GLN A 386 -21.68 1.67 12.04
N GLY A 387 -22.34 0.68 12.66
CA GLY A 387 -21.65 -0.47 13.26
C GLY A 387 -21.09 -1.43 12.23
N TRP A 388 -20.01 -2.10 12.61
CA TRP A 388 -19.43 -3.21 11.85
C TRP A 388 -20.17 -4.51 12.15
N PRO A 389 -20.31 -5.44 11.17
CA PRO A 389 -20.90 -6.76 11.39
C PRO A 389 -19.91 -7.70 12.09
N ARG A 390 -19.64 -7.47 13.38
CA ARG A 390 -18.63 -8.19 14.17
C ARG A 390 -18.98 -9.66 14.43
N ASP A 391 -20.22 -10.06 14.14
CA ASP A 391 -20.70 -11.44 14.12
C ASP A 391 -20.34 -12.18 12.83
N GLU A 392 -19.88 -11.47 11.78
CA GLU A 392 -19.47 -12.06 10.52
C GLU A 392 -18.05 -12.64 10.62
N ARG A 393 -17.91 -13.90 10.26
CA ARG A 393 -16.62 -14.59 10.19
C ARG A 393 -15.94 -14.32 8.85
N MET A 394 -14.71 -13.90 8.90
CA MET A 394 -13.90 -13.80 7.67
C MET A 394 -13.56 -15.18 7.13
N LEU A 395 -13.59 -15.32 5.81
CA LEU A 395 -13.14 -16.53 5.14
C LEU A 395 -11.65 -16.73 5.28
N THR A 396 -11.21 -17.96 5.54
CA THR A 396 -9.81 -18.36 5.47
C THR A 396 -9.26 -18.23 4.02
N LEU A 397 -7.95 -18.30 3.85
CA LEU A 397 -7.34 -18.28 2.51
C LEU A 397 -7.89 -19.42 1.63
N ASP A 398 -7.97 -20.64 2.19
CA ASP A 398 -8.48 -21.81 1.48
C ASP A 398 -9.97 -21.64 1.11
N GLU A 399 -10.78 -21.06 1.99
CA GLU A 399 -12.18 -20.78 1.71
C GLU A 399 -12.37 -19.73 0.62
N ARG A 400 -11.51 -18.69 0.59
CA ARG A 400 -11.52 -17.69 -0.50
C ARG A 400 -11.10 -18.31 -1.83
N TYR A 401 -10.07 -19.14 -1.80
CA TYR A 401 -9.65 -19.91 -2.98
C TYR A 401 -10.78 -20.84 -3.47
N GLN A 402 -11.43 -21.58 -2.55
CA GLN A 402 -12.59 -22.39 -2.86
C GLN A 402 -13.74 -21.58 -3.45
N MET A 403 -14.02 -20.40 -2.90
CA MET A 403 -15.04 -19.48 -3.42
C MET A 403 -14.75 -19.09 -4.89
N GLN A 404 -13.52 -18.71 -5.18
CA GLN A 404 -13.11 -18.39 -6.56
C GLN A 404 -13.27 -19.58 -7.49
N GLN A 405 -12.87 -20.80 -7.07
CA GLN A 405 -13.07 -22.01 -7.88
C GLN A 405 -14.55 -22.29 -8.14
N LEU A 406 -15.40 -22.16 -7.13
CA LEU A 406 -16.84 -22.40 -7.28
C LEU A 406 -17.51 -21.37 -8.18
N LEU A 407 -17.12 -20.09 -8.07
CA LEU A 407 -17.56 -19.03 -9.00
C LEU A 407 -17.14 -19.33 -10.43
N ALA A 408 -15.86 -19.69 -10.66
CA ALA A 408 -15.35 -20.03 -11.97
C ALA A 408 -16.10 -21.24 -12.60
N ARG A 409 -16.37 -22.29 -11.81
CA ARG A 409 -17.15 -23.45 -12.27
C ARG A 409 -18.58 -23.10 -12.68
N ARG A 410 -19.16 -22.04 -12.11
CA ARG A 410 -20.49 -21.53 -12.46
C ARG A 410 -20.44 -20.49 -13.58
N GLY A 411 -19.26 -20.27 -14.20
CA GLY A 411 -19.09 -19.37 -15.34
C GLY A 411 -18.83 -17.91 -14.99
N PHE A 412 -18.66 -17.55 -13.70
CA PHE A 412 -18.32 -16.19 -13.30
C PHE A 412 -16.82 -15.94 -13.45
N ASN A 413 -16.45 -14.76 -13.97
CA ASN A 413 -15.05 -14.43 -14.27
C ASN A 413 -14.32 -13.94 -13.01
N VAL A 414 -13.55 -14.82 -12.37
CA VAL A 414 -12.69 -14.49 -11.21
C VAL A 414 -11.21 -14.31 -11.58
N GLY A 415 -10.82 -14.65 -12.82
CA GLY A 415 -9.41 -14.85 -13.21
C GLY A 415 -8.88 -16.17 -12.68
N ASP A 416 -7.57 -16.27 -12.50
CA ASP A 416 -6.96 -17.43 -11.86
C ASP A 416 -7.22 -17.36 -10.33
N PRO A 417 -7.76 -18.43 -9.73
CA PRO A 417 -7.97 -18.47 -8.29
C PRO A 417 -6.66 -18.33 -7.52
N ASP A 418 -6.58 -17.34 -6.64
CA ASP A 418 -5.39 -16.99 -5.84
C ASP A 418 -5.70 -16.78 -4.36
N GLY A 419 -6.99 -16.87 -3.97
CA GLY A 419 -7.48 -16.60 -2.62
C GLY A 419 -7.55 -15.10 -2.28
N LEU A 420 -7.26 -14.18 -3.22
CA LEU A 420 -7.35 -12.74 -3.01
C LEU A 420 -8.69 -12.21 -3.53
N ILE A 421 -9.42 -11.49 -2.68
CA ILE A 421 -10.71 -10.89 -3.05
C ILE A 421 -10.47 -9.50 -3.65
N GLY A 422 -9.95 -9.48 -4.87
CA GLY A 422 -9.75 -8.25 -5.64
C GLY A 422 -11.02 -7.76 -6.36
N PRO A 423 -10.94 -6.64 -7.12
CA PRO A 423 -12.10 -6.07 -7.82
C PRO A 423 -12.80 -7.05 -8.74
N ARG A 424 -12.06 -7.90 -9.47
CA ARG A 424 -12.62 -8.92 -10.36
C ARG A 424 -13.43 -9.96 -9.60
N THR A 425 -12.89 -10.48 -8.50
CA THR A 425 -13.59 -11.45 -7.66
C THR A 425 -14.84 -10.82 -7.03
N ARG A 426 -14.79 -9.57 -6.59
CA ARG A 426 -15.97 -8.85 -6.07
C ARG A 426 -17.06 -8.69 -7.12
N LEU A 427 -16.73 -8.41 -8.37
CA LEU A 427 -17.70 -8.38 -9.47
C LEU A 427 -18.33 -9.74 -9.67
N ALA A 428 -17.54 -10.81 -9.73
CA ALA A 428 -18.04 -12.18 -9.87
C ALA A 428 -18.98 -12.58 -8.69
N ILE A 429 -18.64 -12.17 -7.46
CA ILE A 429 -19.51 -12.38 -6.30
C ILE A 429 -20.85 -11.64 -6.49
N ARG A 430 -20.85 -10.38 -6.95
CA ARG A 430 -22.07 -9.61 -7.23
C ARG A 430 -22.96 -10.28 -8.27
N ASP A 431 -22.34 -10.71 -9.38
CA ASP A 431 -23.09 -11.38 -10.45
C ASP A 431 -23.74 -12.69 -9.94
N PHE A 432 -23.01 -13.44 -9.11
CA PHE A 432 -23.56 -14.61 -8.43
C PHE A 432 -24.69 -14.23 -7.46
N GLN A 433 -24.50 -13.22 -6.60
CA GLN A 433 -25.53 -12.76 -5.67
C GLN A 433 -26.82 -12.35 -6.40
N VAL A 434 -26.70 -11.64 -7.53
CA VAL A 434 -27.84 -11.33 -8.42
C VAL A 434 -28.55 -12.61 -8.87
N SER A 435 -27.79 -13.61 -9.34
CA SER A 435 -28.36 -14.86 -9.90
C SER A 435 -29.13 -15.68 -8.88
N VAL A 436 -28.85 -15.49 -7.58
CA VAL A 436 -29.50 -16.22 -6.48
C VAL A 436 -30.40 -15.34 -5.62
N GLY A 437 -30.66 -14.08 -6.03
CA GLY A 437 -31.57 -13.15 -5.34
C GLY A 437 -31.04 -12.60 -4.02
N GLN A 438 -29.72 -12.62 -3.79
CA GLN A 438 -29.07 -11.97 -2.67
C GLN A 438 -28.76 -10.49 -2.97
N ILE A 439 -28.50 -9.69 -1.92
CA ILE A 439 -28.01 -8.31 -2.09
C ILE A 439 -26.66 -8.34 -2.79
N PRO A 440 -26.49 -7.69 -3.96
CA PRO A 440 -25.26 -7.78 -4.75
C PRO A 440 -24.19 -6.78 -4.26
N ASP A 441 -23.73 -6.94 -3.02
CA ASP A 441 -22.75 -6.07 -2.38
C ASP A 441 -21.29 -6.45 -2.71
N GLY A 442 -21.07 -7.66 -3.20
CA GLY A 442 -19.74 -8.16 -3.58
C GLY A 442 -18.87 -8.56 -2.38
N PHE A 443 -19.42 -8.66 -1.20
CA PHE A 443 -18.71 -9.09 0.00
C PHE A 443 -18.55 -10.61 0.03
N ALA A 444 -17.32 -11.08 0.25
CA ALA A 444 -16.98 -12.50 0.35
C ALA A 444 -17.34 -13.04 1.74
N SER A 445 -18.63 -13.22 2.01
CA SER A 445 -19.16 -13.72 3.28
C SER A 445 -19.21 -15.25 3.33
N SER A 446 -19.37 -15.78 4.55
CA SER A 446 -19.66 -17.20 4.77
C SER A 446 -20.97 -17.63 4.10
N ASP A 447 -22.00 -16.77 4.11
CA ASP A 447 -23.30 -17.04 3.48
C ASP A 447 -23.16 -17.21 1.94
N VAL A 448 -22.35 -16.38 1.29
CA VAL A 448 -22.07 -16.50 -0.14
C VAL A 448 -21.36 -17.82 -0.45
N LEU A 449 -20.37 -18.20 0.35
CA LEU A 449 -19.65 -19.46 0.17
C LEU A 449 -20.57 -20.67 0.36
N ASP A 450 -21.41 -20.66 1.39
CA ASP A 450 -22.34 -21.74 1.65
C ASP A 450 -23.41 -21.87 0.55
N ARG A 451 -23.86 -20.74 0.00
CA ARG A 451 -24.75 -20.74 -1.16
C ARG A 451 -24.06 -21.27 -2.44
N LEU A 452 -22.78 -20.97 -2.63
CA LEU A 452 -21.98 -21.53 -3.73
C LEU A 452 -21.73 -23.04 -3.61
N ARG A 453 -21.75 -23.60 -2.40
CA ARG A 453 -21.59 -25.05 -2.16
C ARG A 453 -22.85 -25.85 -2.48
N GLN A 454 -24.00 -25.18 -2.50
CA GLN A 454 -25.26 -25.82 -2.88
C GLN A 454 -25.25 -26.11 -4.41
N PRO A 455 -25.87 -27.19 -4.85
CA PRO A 455 -25.95 -27.54 -6.27
C PRO A 455 -26.75 -26.52 -7.09
#